data_9d7c57dba2cb2b5db0561a53e804e96d
#
_entry.id   9d7c57dba2cb2b5db0561a53e804e96d
#
_cell.length_a   1.000
_cell.length_b   1.000
_cell.length_c   1.000
_cell.angle_alpha   90.00
_cell.angle_beta   90.00
_cell.angle_gamma   90.00
#
_symmetry.space_group_name_H-M   'P 1'
#
loop_
_entity.id
_entity.type
_entity.pdbx_description
1 polymer ?
#
loop_
_entity_poly.entity_id
_entity_poly.type
_entity_poly.pdbx_seq_one_letter_code
_entity_poly.pdbx_strand_id
1 'polypeptide(L)'
;LFTGDPVWTTESIGGMGTDGRTLVSKMSFRYLHTLTNLGPAPEPNLTVLWSPRMPIGFRRFCAKLSIETSSIQYENDELMRPNSGDDYAIACCVSPMRIGKEMQFFGARSNLAKCLLYAINGGVDEKLKKQIGPKYRPITSEYLDFDEVWEKFDDMMEWLAGVYVNALNIIHYMHDKYAYEKLEMALHDRKVTRWFATGIAGLSVVADSLSAIKYAKVKPIRDENGIAVDFEIEGEFPKYGNDDDRVDSLASMVVSTFMNKVRK
;
A
#
# COMPACT_ATOMS: atom_id res chain seq x y z
N LEU A 1 -1.38 8.80 24.13
CA LEU A 1 -1.07 8.31 22.79
C LEU A 1 -1.28 6.79 22.65
N PHE A 2 -1.25 6.03 23.74
CA PHE A 2 -1.38 4.57 23.75
C PHE A 2 -2.54 4.07 24.61
N THR A 3 -3.62 4.83 24.66
CA THR A 3 -4.76 4.59 25.57
C THR A 3 -5.89 3.78 24.94
N GLY A 4 -5.59 2.92 24.01
CA GLY A 4 -6.54 1.93 23.49
C GLY A 4 -7.37 2.37 22.30
N ASP A 5 -7.75 3.63 22.17
CA ASP A 5 -8.33 4.14 20.94
C ASP A 5 -7.23 4.74 20.07
N PRO A 6 -7.13 4.31 18.78
CA PRO A 6 -6.13 4.85 17.89
C PRO A 6 -6.41 6.32 17.61
N VAL A 7 -5.73 7.20 18.32
CA VAL A 7 -5.58 8.58 17.86
C VAL A 7 -4.50 8.57 16.79
N TRP A 8 -4.92 8.53 15.55
CA TRP A 8 -4.03 8.56 14.41
C TRP A 8 -3.43 9.95 14.27
N THR A 9 -2.20 10.09 14.70
CA THR A 9 -1.46 11.34 14.54
C THR A 9 -0.46 11.17 13.42
N THR A 10 -0.61 11.95 12.36
CA THR A 10 0.35 12.02 11.26
C THR A 10 1.05 13.37 11.28
N GLU A 11 2.36 13.35 11.29
CA GLU A 11 3.20 14.54 11.23
C GLU A 11 4.04 14.53 9.97
N SER A 12 4.03 15.63 9.21
CA SER A 12 4.85 15.81 8.02
C SER A 12 5.93 16.84 8.30
N ILE A 13 7.19 16.46 8.12
CA ILE A 13 8.35 17.32 8.37
C ILE A 13 9.31 17.34 7.18
N GLY A 14 10.19 18.32 7.15
CA GLY A 14 11.15 18.49 6.05
C GLY A 14 10.51 19.20 4.85
N GLY A 15 10.92 18.81 3.66
CA GLY A 15 10.48 19.46 2.42
C GLY A 15 11.13 20.80 2.17
N MET A 16 10.66 21.45 1.09
CA MET A 16 11.19 22.72 0.60
C MET A 16 10.10 23.79 0.60
N GLY A 17 10.46 25.01 0.95
CA GLY A 17 9.60 26.17 0.82
C GLY A 17 9.49 26.66 -0.63
N THR A 18 8.49 27.50 -0.90
CA THR A 18 8.32 28.16 -2.21
C THR A 18 9.48 29.02 -2.64
N ASP A 19 10.25 29.51 -1.65
CA ASP A 19 11.47 30.29 -1.85
C ASP A 19 12.74 29.41 -2.10
N GLY A 20 12.57 28.10 -2.20
CA GLY A 20 13.64 27.13 -2.42
C GLY A 20 14.49 26.84 -1.18
N ARG A 21 14.15 27.37 -0.02
CA ARG A 21 14.81 27.02 1.24
C ARG A 21 14.22 25.75 1.83
N THR A 22 15.04 25.03 2.60
CA THR A 22 14.54 23.92 3.38
C THR A 22 13.65 24.38 4.54
N LEU A 23 12.57 23.59 4.78
CA LEU A 23 11.72 23.78 5.96
C LEU A 23 12.26 23.05 7.20
N VAL A 24 13.40 22.40 7.10
CA VAL A 24 14.05 21.73 8.23
C VAL A 24 14.43 22.74 9.32
N SER A 25 13.98 22.48 10.53
CA SER A 25 14.22 23.32 11.70
C SER A 25 14.67 22.47 12.90
N LYS A 26 14.97 23.11 14.04
CA LYS A 26 15.21 22.40 15.31
C LYS A 26 14.06 21.47 15.68
N MET A 27 12.80 21.86 15.36
CA MET A 27 11.63 21.05 15.65
C MET A 27 11.65 19.77 14.83
N SER A 28 12.06 19.82 13.56
CA SER A 28 12.19 18.62 12.74
C SER A 28 13.09 17.55 13.39
N PHE A 29 14.21 17.97 13.97
CA PHE A 29 15.09 17.06 14.72
C PHE A 29 14.45 16.54 16.01
N ARG A 30 13.66 17.37 16.70
CA ARG A 30 12.97 16.95 17.94
C ARG A 30 11.85 15.95 17.65
N TYR A 31 11.08 16.16 16.60
CA TYR A 31 10.05 15.20 16.15
C TYR A 31 10.70 13.86 15.83
N LEU A 32 11.76 13.85 15.05
CA LEU A 32 12.50 12.61 14.76
C LEU A 32 13.04 11.94 16.03
N HIS A 33 13.57 12.73 16.98
CA HIS A 33 14.10 12.19 18.22
C HIS A 33 13.02 11.51 19.09
N THR A 34 11.76 11.91 18.99
CA THR A 34 10.66 11.22 19.70
C THR A 34 10.54 9.75 19.31
N LEU A 35 10.92 9.38 18.10
CA LEU A 35 10.90 7.98 17.66
C LEU A 35 11.88 7.10 18.48
N THR A 36 13.01 7.66 18.91
CA THR A 36 13.94 6.95 19.80
C THR A 36 13.34 6.68 21.15
N ASN A 37 12.50 7.59 21.68
CA ASN A 37 11.84 7.43 22.96
C ASN A 37 10.66 6.43 22.89
N LEU A 38 9.99 6.37 21.75
CA LEU A 38 8.83 5.50 21.53
C LEU A 38 9.23 4.09 21.07
N GLY A 39 10.44 3.95 20.52
CA GLY A 39 10.87 2.72 19.87
C GLY A 39 10.15 2.46 18.54
N PRO A 40 10.33 1.28 17.95
CA PRO A 40 9.68 0.91 16.68
C PRO A 40 8.18 0.69 16.89
N ALA A 41 7.41 1.75 16.76
CA ALA A 41 5.96 1.75 16.88
C ALA A 41 5.32 2.14 15.54
N PRO A 42 4.17 1.55 15.16
CA PRO A 42 3.48 1.91 13.93
C PRO A 42 2.86 3.32 13.99
N GLU A 43 2.63 3.84 15.17
CA GLU A 43 2.05 5.15 15.43
C GLU A 43 2.81 5.87 16.57
N PRO A 44 2.95 7.19 16.52
CA PRO A 44 2.47 8.12 15.50
C PRO A 44 3.21 7.98 14.16
N ASN A 45 2.50 8.24 13.06
CA ASN A 45 3.12 8.30 11.74
C ASN A 45 3.97 9.56 11.60
N LEU A 46 5.23 9.40 11.26
CA LEU A 46 6.14 10.49 10.94
C LEU A 46 6.61 10.36 9.50
N THR A 47 6.24 11.34 8.67
CA THR A 47 6.60 11.38 7.28
C THR A 47 7.63 12.48 7.02
N VAL A 48 8.75 12.12 6.43
CA VAL A 48 9.77 13.06 5.94
C VAL A 48 9.48 13.35 4.47
N LEU A 49 9.16 14.61 4.17
CA LEU A 49 9.05 15.11 2.81
C LEU A 49 10.48 15.29 2.26
N TRP A 50 10.93 14.25 1.57
CA TRP A 50 12.33 14.12 1.17
C TRP A 50 12.69 14.95 -0.04
N SER A 51 13.79 15.67 0.05
CA SER A 51 14.47 16.31 -1.09
C SER A 51 15.98 16.14 -0.97
N PRO A 52 16.72 15.91 -2.07
CA PRO A 52 18.17 15.88 -2.06
C PRO A 52 18.80 17.21 -1.66
N ARG A 53 18.02 18.30 -1.72
CA ARG A 53 18.44 19.66 -1.31
C ARG A 53 18.40 19.90 0.19
N MET A 54 17.80 18.98 0.97
CA MET A 54 17.81 19.08 2.43
C MET A 54 19.23 19.01 3.00
N PRO A 55 19.49 19.67 4.17
CA PRO A 55 20.80 19.64 4.80
C PRO A 55 21.31 18.22 5.04
N ILE A 56 22.58 17.97 4.68
CA ILE A 56 23.18 16.64 4.81
C ILE A 56 23.13 16.10 6.24
N GLY A 57 23.27 16.97 7.26
CA GLY A 57 23.13 16.57 8.66
C GLY A 57 21.76 16.03 9.00
N PHE A 58 20.69 16.63 8.45
CA PHE A 58 19.33 16.15 8.62
C PHE A 58 19.10 14.80 7.92
N ARG A 59 19.55 14.68 6.66
CA ARG A 59 19.43 13.42 5.90
C ARG A 59 20.16 12.26 6.60
N ARG A 60 21.36 12.50 7.14
CA ARG A 60 22.10 11.51 7.92
C ARG A 60 21.36 11.11 9.21
N PHE A 61 20.75 12.08 9.87
CA PHE A 61 19.99 11.83 11.09
C PHE A 61 18.73 10.99 10.80
N CYS A 62 17.99 11.30 9.73
CA CYS A 62 16.89 10.49 9.25
C CYS A 62 17.33 9.04 8.97
N ALA A 63 18.41 8.86 8.20
CA ALA A 63 18.92 7.53 7.86
C ALA A 63 19.30 6.72 9.12
N LYS A 64 19.98 7.36 10.07
CA LYS A 64 20.32 6.73 11.36
C LYS A 64 19.08 6.24 12.08
N LEU A 65 18.07 7.11 12.24
CA LEU A 65 16.83 6.73 12.94
C LEU A 65 16.01 5.69 12.20
N SER A 66 16.00 5.70 10.87
CA SER A 66 15.35 4.65 10.07
C SER A 66 15.96 3.27 10.36
N ILE A 67 17.27 3.19 10.51
CA ILE A 67 17.97 1.94 10.86
C ILE A 67 17.62 1.51 12.29
N GLU A 68 17.57 2.46 13.22
CA GLU A 68 17.35 2.19 14.64
C GLU A 68 15.89 1.88 14.99
N THR A 69 14.93 2.51 14.33
CA THR A 69 13.51 2.47 14.74
C THR A 69 12.56 1.89 13.70
N SER A 70 12.92 1.90 12.42
CA SER A 70 12.04 1.52 11.29
C SER A 70 10.68 2.27 11.28
N SER A 71 10.63 3.47 11.83
CA SER A 71 9.38 4.22 12.10
C SER A 71 9.21 5.48 11.27
N ILE A 72 10.09 5.73 10.29
CA ILE A 72 10.01 6.90 9.41
C ILE A 72 9.45 6.47 8.06
N GLN A 73 8.48 7.23 7.56
CA GLN A 73 8.05 7.17 6.17
C GLN A 73 8.73 8.29 5.37
N TYR A 74 8.98 8.04 4.08
CA TYR A 74 9.56 9.02 3.18
C TYR A 74 8.66 9.23 1.98
N GLU A 75 8.40 10.51 1.68
CA GLU A 75 7.72 10.93 0.47
C GLU A 75 8.61 11.86 -0.34
N ASN A 76 8.68 11.66 -1.64
CA ASN A 76 9.52 12.48 -2.50
C ASN A 76 8.86 13.84 -2.77
N ASP A 77 9.32 14.88 -2.05
CA ASP A 77 8.79 16.23 -2.15
C ASP A 77 8.89 16.82 -3.57
N GLU A 78 9.93 16.47 -4.30
CA GLU A 78 10.13 16.98 -5.67
C GLU A 78 9.16 16.35 -6.69
N LEU A 79 8.67 15.13 -6.44
CA LEU A 79 7.64 14.48 -7.24
C LEU A 79 6.22 14.85 -6.79
N MET A 80 6.00 15.06 -5.49
CA MET A 80 4.67 15.37 -4.96
C MET A 80 4.28 16.82 -5.22
N ARG A 81 5.18 17.77 -5.02
CA ARG A 81 4.90 19.19 -5.13
C ARG A 81 4.35 19.65 -6.49
N PRO A 82 4.83 19.19 -7.64
CA PRO A 82 4.26 19.58 -8.94
C PRO A 82 2.79 19.16 -9.11
N ASN A 83 2.38 18.09 -8.44
CA ASN A 83 1.02 17.54 -8.54
C ASN A 83 0.08 18.05 -7.44
N SER A 84 0.61 18.24 -6.23
CA SER A 84 -0.19 18.54 -5.03
C SER A 84 -0.08 19.99 -4.56
N GLY A 85 0.78 20.79 -5.20
CA GLY A 85 1.03 22.19 -4.81
C GLY A 85 2.01 22.33 -3.65
N ASP A 86 2.24 23.56 -3.23
CA ASP A 86 3.24 23.90 -2.19
C ASP A 86 2.70 23.76 -0.76
N ASP A 87 1.40 23.70 -0.60
CA ASP A 87 0.67 23.64 0.67
C ASP A 87 0.08 22.26 0.96
N TYR A 88 0.74 21.21 0.50
CA TYR A 88 0.32 19.84 0.77
C TYR A 88 0.93 19.28 2.06
N ALA A 89 0.25 18.31 2.61
CA ALA A 89 0.74 17.41 3.65
C ALA A 89 0.34 15.97 3.31
N ILE A 90 0.93 15.01 3.99
CA ILE A 90 0.56 13.61 3.82
C ILE A 90 -0.56 13.28 4.79
N ALA A 91 -1.74 12.99 4.25
CA ALA A 91 -2.86 12.52 5.04
C ALA A 91 -2.70 11.02 5.35
N CYS A 92 -2.86 10.66 6.60
CA CYS A 92 -2.69 9.30 7.11
C CYS A 92 -1.27 8.77 6.81
N CYS A 93 -1.12 7.88 5.85
CA CYS A 93 0.17 7.21 5.57
C CYS A 93 0.87 7.74 4.32
N VAL A 94 0.14 7.94 3.21
CA VAL A 94 0.75 8.10 1.87
C VAL A 94 0.00 9.06 0.93
N SER A 95 -1.12 9.65 1.35
CA SER A 95 -1.97 10.44 0.47
C SER A 95 -1.61 11.93 0.53
N PRO A 96 -1.01 12.50 -0.51
CA PRO A 96 -0.74 13.94 -0.54
C PRO A 96 -2.06 14.71 -0.70
N MET A 97 -2.33 15.62 0.22
CA MET A 97 -3.54 16.45 0.26
C MET A 97 -3.18 17.92 0.42
N ARG A 98 -3.79 18.79 -0.39
CA ARG A 98 -3.68 20.24 -0.15
C ARG A 98 -4.48 20.61 1.08
N ILE A 99 -3.81 21.22 2.05
CA ILE A 99 -4.36 21.54 3.36
C ILE A 99 -5.58 22.45 3.22
N GLY A 100 -6.71 22.03 3.79
CA GLY A 100 -7.98 22.75 3.76
C GLY A 100 -8.73 22.70 2.42
N LYS A 101 -8.16 22.17 1.34
CA LYS A 101 -8.72 22.17 -0.02
C LYS A 101 -9.05 20.78 -0.55
N GLU A 102 -8.41 19.78 0.00
CA GLU A 102 -8.57 18.40 -0.42
C GLU A 102 -8.76 17.49 0.80
N MET A 103 -9.47 16.41 0.62
CA MET A 103 -9.62 15.39 1.64
C MET A 103 -9.60 14.00 1.04
N GLN A 104 -9.02 13.07 1.76
CA GLN A 104 -9.20 11.66 1.56
C GLN A 104 -10.41 11.23 2.35
N PHE A 105 -11.47 10.85 1.65
CA PHE A 105 -12.74 10.58 2.29
C PHE A 105 -12.74 9.23 3.03
N PHE A 106 -12.46 8.17 2.31
CA PHE A 106 -12.27 6.84 2.86
C PHE A 106 -11.37 6.03 1.92
N GLY A 107 -10.54 5.19 2.48
CA GLY A 107 -9.65 4.33 1.72
C GLY A 107 -9.59 2.92 2.30
N ALA A 108 -9.41 1.96 1.42
CA ALA A 108 -9.15 0.58 1.76
C ALA A 108 -8.11 -0.01 0.82
N ARG A 109 -7.53 -1.14 1.19
CA ARG A 109 -6.56 -1.85 0.37
C ARG A 109 -7.11 -3.19 -0.08
N SER A 110 -6.91 -3.51 -1.36
CA SER A 110 -7.15 -4.83 -1.91
C SER A 110 -5.97 -5.75 -1.60
N ASN A 111 -6.22 -6.90 -0.99
CA ASN A 111 -5.18 -7.89 -0.70
C ASN A 111 -4.92 -8.76 -1.94
N LEU A 112 -3.89 -8.40 -2.72
CA LEU A 112 -3.54 -9.12 -3.94
C LEU A 112 -2.88 -10.48 -3.66
N ALA A 113 -2.21 -10.66 -2.53
CA ALA A 113 -1.65 -11.96 -2.16
C ALA A 113 -2.78 -12.98 -1.90
N LYS A 114 -3.85 -12.56 -1.23
CA LYS A 114 -5.03 -13.40 -1.04
C LYS A 114 -5.76 -13.67 -2.36
N CYS A 115 -5.82 -12.66 -3.24
CA CYS A 115 -6.38 -12.80 -4.58
C CYS A 115 -5.63 -13.85 -5.41
N LEU A 116 -4.31 -13.87 -5.38
CA LEU A 116 -3.48 -14.89 -6.03
C LEU A 116 -3.77 -16.29 -5.47
N LEU A 117 -3.90 -16.43 -4.15
CA LEU A 117 -4.22 -17.71 -3.54
C LEU A 117 -5.63 -18.19 -3.92
N TYR A 118 -6.61 -17.29 -4.05
CA TYR A 118 -7.93 -17.60 -4.57
C TYR A 118 -7.87 -18.04 -6.04
N ALA A 119 -7.03 -17.43 -6.86
CA ALA A 119 -6.84 -17.84 -8.24
C ALA A 119 -6.34 -19.30 -8.34
N ILE A 120 -5.37 -19.67 -7.50
CA ILE A 120 -4.84 -21.05 -7.43
C ILE A 120 -5.91 -22.03 -6.94
N ASN A 121 -6.73 -21.63 -5.96
CA ASN A 121 -7.75 -22.48 -5.31
C ASN A 121 -9.15 -22.37 -5.92
N GLY A 122 -9.30 -21.79 -7.12
CA GLY A 122 -10.60 -21.70 -7.77
C GLY A 122 -11.63 -20.85 -7.04
N GLY A 123 -11.19 -19.82 -6.30
CA GLY A 123 -12.01 -18.90 -5.52
C GLY A 123 -12.33 -19.35 -4.10
N VAL A 124 -11.75 -20.46 -3.64
CA VAL A 124 -11.96 -20.99 -2.28
C VAL A 124 -10.94 -20.43 -1.31
N ASP A 125 -11.41 -20.00 -0.15
CA ASP A 125 -10.55 -19.54 0.95
C ASP A 125 -9.95 -20.73 1.70
N GLU A 126 -8.63 -20.74 1.88
CA GLU A 126 -7.89 -21.85 2.47
C GLU A 126 -8.11 -22.00 3.98
N LYS A 127 -8.55 -20.94 4.67
CA LYS A 127 -8.85 -20.98 6.11
C LYS A 127 -10.32 -21.27 6.37
N LEU A 128 -11.20 -20.54 5.68
CA LEU A 128 -12.64 -20.67 5.88
C LEU A 128 -13.23 -21.89 5.17
N LYS A 129 -12.52 -22.48 4.21
CA LYS A 129 -12.97 -23.59 3.36
C LYS A 129 -14.30 -23.26 2.64
N LYS A 130 -14.47 -21.99 2.26
CA LYS A 130 -15.67 -21.46 1.60
C LYS A 130 -15.35 -20.81 0.28
N GLN A 131 -16.28 -20.91 -0.65
CA GLN A 131 -16.23 -20.16 -1.90
C GLN A 131 -16.41 -18.66 -1.59
N ILE A 132 -15.40 -17.86 -1.81
CA ILE A 132 -15.40 -16.40 -1.61
C ILE A 132 -15.37 -15.68 -2.95
N GLY A 133 -14.43 -16.04 -3.83
CA GLY A 133 -14.33 -15.49 -5.19
C GLY A 133 -15.27 -16.22 -6.17
N PRO A 134 -15.26 -15.81 -7.44
CA PRO A 134 -15.93 -16.54 -8.50
C PRO A 134 -15.45 -17.99 -8.55
N LYS A 135 -16.35 -18.89 -8.91
CA LYS A 135 -16.02 -20.31 -9.00
C LYS A 135 -15.28 -20.57 -10.31
N TYR A 136 -13.99 -20.76 -10.21
CA TYR A 136 -13.14 -21.23 -11.31
C TYR A 136 -12.70 -22.67 -11.06
N ARG A 137 -12.21 -23.31 -12.14
CA ARG A 137 -11.52 -24.58 -11.98
C ARG A 137 -10.19 -24.35 -11.26
N PRO A 138 -9.94 -24.96 -10.09
CA PRO A 138 -8.67 -24.80 -9.39
C PRO A 138 -7.52 -25.35 -10.22
N ILE A 139 -6.32 -24.87 -9.98
CA ILE A 139 -5.11 -25.46 -10.55
C ILE A 139 -4.83 -26.75 -9.83
N THR A 140 -4.77 -27.87 -10.55
CA THR A 140 -4.58 -29.20 -9.96
C THR A 140 -3.26 -29.86 -10.34
N SER A 141 -2.45 -29.20 -11.17
CA SER A 141 -1.11 -29.66 -11.58
C SER A 141 -0.21 -29.89 -10.36
N GLU A 142 0.76 -30.80 -10.51
CA GLU A 142 1.75 -31.09 -9.45
C GLU A 142 2.65 -29.87 -9.20
N TYR A 143 3.05 -29.19 -10.26
CA TYR A 143 3.81 -27.93 -10.20
C TYR A 143 3.00 -26.82 -10.82
N LEU A 144 3.14 -25.61 -10.29
CA LEU A 144 2.47 -24.42 -10.83
C LEU A 144 3.17 -23.98 -12.12
N ASP A 145 2.37 -23.73 -13.16
CA ASP A 145 2.80 -23.09 -14.41
C ASP A 145 2.52 -21.58 -14.34
N PHE A 146 3.49 -20.78 -14.79
CA PHE A 146 3.39 -19.32 -14.70
C PHE A 146 2.23 -18.75 -15.53
N ASP A 147 2.06 -19.22 -16.75
CA ASP A 147 1.05 -18.68 -17.67
C ASP A 147 -0.37 -19.07 -17.20
N GLU A 148 -0.56 -20.31 -16.71
CA GLU A 148 -1.82 -20.74 -16.11
C GLU A 148 -2.16 -19.95 -14.85
N VAL A 149 -1.18 -19.73 -13.97
CA VAL A 149 -1.38 -18.94 -12.75
C VAL A 149 -1.70 -17.50 -13.08
N TRP A 150 -0.97 -16.91 -14.05
CA TRP A 150 -1.19 -15.51 -14.44
C TRP A 150 -2.58 -15.30 -15.04
N GLU A 151 -3.03 -16.17 -15.94
CA GLU A 151 -4.38 -16.10 -16.54
C GLU A 151 -5.47 -16.10 -15.46
N LYS A 152 -5.41 -17.06 -14.54
CA LYS A 152 -6.39 -17.15 -13.44
C LYS A 152 -6.30 -16.00 -12.45
N PHE A 153 -5.11 -15.50 -12.21
CA PHE A 153 -4.90 -14.35 -11.35
C PHE A 153 -5.43 -13.06 -11.99
N ASP A 154 -5.24 -12.90 -13.30
CA ASP A 154 -5.79 -11.76 -14.05
C ASP A 154 -7.31 -11.72 -13.96
N ASP A 155 -7.99 -12.84 -14.20
CA ASP A 155 -9.43 -12.97 -14.06
C ASP A 155 -9.90 -12.68 -12.63
N MET A 156 -9.19 -13.20 -11.62
CA MET A 156 -9.52 -12.97 -10.23
C MET A 156 -9.33 -11.50 -9.84
N MET A 157 -8.32 -10.82 -10.38
CA MET A 157 -8.12 -9.38 -10.20
C MET A 157 -9.25 -8.55 -10.84
N GLU A 158 -9.81 -8.96 -11.98
CA GLU A 158 -10.96 -8.28 -12.59
C GLU A 158 -12.19 -8.32 -11.67
N TRP A 159 -12.50 -9.49 -11.13
CA TRP A 159 -13.57 -9.63 -10.14
C TRP A 159 -13.30 -8.80 -8.87
N LEU A 160 -12.08 -8.87 -8.33
CA LEU A 160 -11.71 -8.14 -7.13
C LEU A 160 -11.81 -6.63 -7.34
N ALA A 161 -11.39 -6.11 -8.49
CA ALA A 161 -11.49 -4.68 -8.82
C ALA A 161 -12.95 -4.20 -8.80
N GLY A 162 -13.86 -4.98 -9.41
CA GLY A 162 -15.29 -4.67 -9.39
C GLY A 162 -15.88 -4.66 -7.97
N VAL A 163 -15.58 -5.67 -7.17
CA VAL A 163 -16.03 -5.73 -5.75
C VAL A 163 -15.46 -4.57 -4.95
N TYR A 164 -14.18 -4.27 -5.15
CA TYR A 164 -13.47 -3.22 -4.44
C TYR A 164 -14.06 -1.83 -4.73
N VAL A 165 -14.23 -1.49 -5.99
CA VAL A 165 -14.80 -0.19 -6.40
C VAL A 165 -16.25 -0.06 -5.91
N ASN A 166 -17.06 -1.11 -6.04
CA ASN A 166 -18.44 -1.10 -5.57
C ASN A 166 -18.52 -0.94 -4.05
N ALA A 167 -17.66 -1.62 -3.28
CA ALA A 167 -17.63 -1.46 -1.83
C ALA A 167 -17.28 -0.04 -1.42
N LEU A 168 -16.25 0.57 -2.04
CA LEU A 168 -15.87 1.95 -1.78
C LEU A 168 -16.99 2.93 -2.17
N ASN A 169 -17.67 2.74 -3.29
CA ASN A 169 -18.80 3.56 -3.71
C ASN A 169 -19.95 3.50 -2.69
N ILE A 170 -20.27 2.33 -2.17
CA ILE A 170 -21.32 2.17 -1.12
C ILE A 170 -20.92 2.92 0.14
N ILE A 171 -19.67 2.79 0.59
CA ILE A 171 -19.17 3.47 1.79
C ILE A 171 -19.23 4.99 1.59
N HIS A 172 -18.77 5.51 0.46
CA HIS A 172 -18.81 6.94 0.16
C HIS A 172 -20.25 7.46 0.07
N TYR A 173 -21.16 6.71 -0.55
CA TYR A 173 -22.57 7.06 -0.58
C TYR A 173 -23.18 7.17 0.83
N MET A 174 -22.82 6.23 1.73
CA MET A 174 -23.31 6.26 3.10
C MET A 174 -22.75 7.44 3.90
N HIS A 175 -21.49 7.80 3.69
CA HIS A 175 -20.91 9.00 4.27
C HIS A 175 -21.61 10.27 3.76
N ASP A 176 -21.85 10.41 2.45
CA ASP A 176 -22.61 11.52 1.88
C ASP A 176 -24.02 11.61 2.44
N LYS A 177 -24.69 10.47 2.54
CA LYS A 177 -26.08 10.40 3.07
C LYS A 177 -26.19 10.89 4.49
N TYR A 178 -25.23 10.58 5.35
CA TYR A 178 -25.23 10.96 6.75
C TYR A 178 -24.39 12.21 7.03
N ALA A 179 -23.69 12.72 6.02
CA ALA A 179 -22.93 13.98 6.08
C ALA A 179 -21.90 14.04 7.23
N TYR A 180 -21.20 12.94 7.49
CA TYR A 180 -20.21 12.86 8.56
C TYR A 180 -19.15 13.94 8.48
N GLU A 181 -18.66 14.23 7.29
CA GLU A 181 -17.59 15.21 7.05
C GLU A 181 -17.99 16.66 7.39
N LYS A 182 -19.27 16.98 7.52
CA LYS A 182 -19.70 18.33 7.91
C LYS A 182 -19.15 18.75 9.26
N LEU A 183 -18.96 17.81 10.17
CA LEU A 183 -18.38 18.08 11.48
C LEU A 183 -16.86 18.30 11.39
N GLU A 184 -16.19 17.63 10.47
CA GLU A 184 -14.74 17.68 10.30
C GLU A 184 -14.29 18.82 9.40
N MET A 185 -15.18 19.33 8.54
CA MET A 185 -14.89 20.38 7.55
C MET A 185 -14.84 21.80 8.10
N ALA A 186 -14.90 22.01 9.40
CA ALA A 186 -14.84 23.33 10.01
C ALA A 186 -13.56 24.13 9.67
N LEU A 187 -12.48 23.42 9.37
CA LEU A 187 -11.18 23.98 9.00
C LEU A 187 -10.86 23.93 7.49
N HIS A 188 -11.84 23.52 6.69
CA HIS A 188 -11.69 23.41 5.24
C HIS A 188 -12.27 24.61 4.51
N ASP A 189 -11.80 24.79 3.28
CA ASP A 189 -12.37 25.77 2.36
C ASP A 189 -13.84 25.44 2.00
N ARG A 190 -14.57 26.41 1.45
CA ARG A 190 -15.95 26.20 1.07
C ARG A 190 -16.13 25.13 -0.02
N LYS A 191 -15.13 24.96 -0.89
CA LYS A 191 -15.09 23.92 -1.92
C LYS A 191 -13.94 23.00 -1.63
N VAL A 192 -14.22 21.73 -1.37
CA VAL A 192 -13.24 20.69 -1.08
C VAL A 192 -13.30 19.62 -2.16
N THR A 193 -12.16 19.28 -2.72
CA THR A 193 -12.03 18.13 -3.61
C THR A 193 -11.88 16.87 -2.77
N ARG A 194 -12.72 15.87 -3.02
CA ARG A 194 -12.67 14.57 -2.34
C ARG A 194 -12.02 13.54 -3.24
N TRP A 195 -11.06 12.82 -2.69
CA TRP A 195 -10.33 11.81 -3.40
C TRP A 195 -10.68 10.40 -2.93
N PHE A 196 -10.81 9.50 -3.89
CA PHE A 196 -10.83 8.07 -3.63
C PHE A 196 -9.44 7.59 -3.23
N ALA A 197 -9.30 7.03 -2.05
CA ALA A 197 -8.05 6.43 -1.63
C ALA A 197 -8.05 4.93 -1.98
N THR A 198 -7.52 4.61 -3.14
CA THR A 198 -7.31 3.22 -3.57
C THR A 198 -5.92 2.75 -3.21
N GLY A 199 -5.78 1.47 -2.87
CA GLY A 199 -4.49 0.89 -2.55
C GLY A 199 -4.49 -0.63 -2.67
N ILE A 200 -3.30 -1.18 -2.69
CA ILE A 200 -3.04 -2.62 -2.70
C ILE A 200 -2.21 -3.03 -1.49
N ALA A 201 -2.39 -4.25 -1.04
CA ALA A 201 -1.56 -4.90 -0.03
C ALA A 201 -1.04 -6.23 -0.58
N GLY A 202 0.11 -6.66 -0.07
CA GLY A 202 0.72 -7.94 -0.42
C GLY A 202 1.47 -7.95 -1.75
N LEU A 203 1.85 -6.78 -2.31
CA LEU A 203 2.58 -6.72 -3.59
C LEU A 203 3.88 -7.50 -3.55
N SER A 204 4.70 -7.34 -2.51
CA SER A 204 5.96 -8.07 -2.36
C SER A 204 5.75 -9.59 -2.33
N VAL A 205 4.72 -10.05 -1.63
CA VAL A 205 4.36 -11.47 -1.58
C VAL A 205 3.94 -11.98 -2.95
N VAL A 206 3.14 -11.21 -3.70
CA VAL A 206 2.74 -11.59 -5.06
C VAL A 206 3.92 -11.60 -6.00
N ALA A 207 4.79 -10.59 -5.96
CA ALA A 207 5.96 -10.51 -6.80
C ALA A 207 6.91 -11.70 -6.56
N ASP A 208 7.18 -12.03 -5.29
CA ASP A 208 8.00 -13.18 -4.91
C ASP A 208 7.34 -14.50 -5.31
N SER A 209 6.04 -14.64 -5.13
CA SER A 209 5.31 -15.85 -5.53
C SER A 209 5.36 -16.07 -7.04
N LEU A 210 5.08 -15.04 -7.84
CA LEU A 210 5.17 -15.10 -9.29
C LEU A 210 6.60 -15.35 -9.77
N SER A 211 7.59 -14.75 -9.11
CA SER A 211 9.00 -14.99 -9.37
C SER A 211 9.39 -16.44 -9.10
N ALA A 212 8.98 -16.98 -7.96
CA ALA A 212 9.21 -18.39 -7.62
C ALA A 212 8.58 -19.33 -8.65
N ILE A 213 7.33 -19.08 -9.04
CA ILE A 213 6.61 -19.89 -10.05
C ILE A 213 7.29 -19.81 -11.41
N LYS A 214 7.86 -18.65 -11.77
CA LYS A 214 8.50 -18.43 -13.08
C LYS A 214 9.92 -18.99 -13.18
N TYR A 215 10.69 -18.92 -12.10
CA TYR A 215 12.14 -19.19 -12.12
C TYR A 215 12.55 -20.42 -11.30
N ALA A 216 11.66 -20.96 -10.47
CA ALA A 216 11.88 -22.17 -9.69
C ALA A 216 10.75 -23.18 -9.97
N LYS A 217 10.73 -24.29 -9.22
CA LYS A 217 9.61 -25.24 -9.24
C LYS A 217 8.80 -25.08 -7.97
N VAL A 218 7.52 -24.76 -8.10
CA VAL A 218 6.62 -24.55 -6.98
C VAL A 218 5.57 -25.65 -6.97
N LYS A 219 5.57 -26.46 -5.90
CA LYS A 219 4.62 -27.54 -5.69
C LYS A 219 3.63 -27.15 -4.59
N PRO A 220 2.32 -27.04 -4.90
CA PRO A 220 1.32 -26.76 -3.88
C PRO A 220 1.12 -27.98 -2.98
N ILE A 221 1.17 -27.75 -1.67
CA ILE A 221 0.72 -28.73 -0.66
C ILE A 221 -0.77 -28.55 -0.46
N ARG A 222 -1.55 -29.58 -0.75
CA ARG A 222 -3.00 -29.54 -0.71
C ARG A 222 -3.53 -30.31 0.47
N ASP A 223 -4.62 -29.81 1.04
CA ASP A 223 -5.37 -30.53 2.07
C ASP A 223 -6.27 -31.64 1.46
N GLU A 224 -7.02 -32.30 2.30
CA GLU A 224 -7.96 -33.39 1.95
C GLU A 224 -9.06 -32.96 0.95
N ASN A 225 -9.33 -31.66 0.86
CA ASN A 225 -10.29 -31.07 -0.08
C ASN A 225 -9.64 -30.59 -1.38
N GLY A 226 -8.34 -30.80 -1.55
CA GLY A 226 -7.56 -30.36 -2.71
C GLY A 226 -7.21 -28.87 -2.71
N ILE A 227 -7.38 -28.17 -1.58
CA ILE A 227 -7.09 -26.75 -1.44
C ILE A 227 -5.61 -26.59 -1.10
N ALA A 228 -4.87 -25.77 -1.86
CA ALA A 228 -3.49 -25.42 -1.57
C ALA A 228 -3.45 -24.62 -0.26
N VAL A 229 -2.71 -25.12 0.71
CA VAL A 229 -2.55 -24.55 2.05
C VAL A 229 -1.10 -24.18 2.37
N ASP A 230 -0.15 -24.73 1.61
CA ASP A 230 1.28 -24.44 1.72
C ASP A 230 1.97 -24.72 0.37
N PHE A 231 3.26 -24.41 0.26
CA PHE A 231 4.01 -24.57 -0.97
C PHE A 231 5.45 -25.04 -0.70
N GLU A 232 5.91 -26.03 -1.45
CA GLU A 232 7.30 -26.42 -1.54
C GLU A 232 7.95 -25.76 -2.73
N ILE A 233 9.15 -25.18 -2.54
CA ILE A 233 9.89 -24.49 -3.60
C ILE A 233 11.25 -25.17 -3.76
N GLU A 234 11.53 -25.63 -4.97
CA GLU A 234 12.81 -26.21 -5.38
C GLU A 234 13.50 -25.27 -6.37
N GLY A 235 14.69 -24.79 -6.00
CA GLY A 235 15.50 -23.87 -6.82
C GLY A 235 15.56 -22.46 -6.30
N GLU A 236 16.36 -21.65 -6.97
CA GLU A 236 16.58 -20.23 -6.64
C GLU A 236 15.73 -19.32 -7.53
N PHE A 237 15.26 -18.22 -6.99
CA PHE A 237 14.48 -17.21 -7.72
C PHE A 237 14.80 -15.80 -7.23
N PRO A 238 14.65 -14.77 -8.08
CA PRO A 238 14.81 -13.37 -7.67
C PRO A 238 13.77 -12.98 -6.64
N LYS A 239 14.20 -12.23 -5.60
CA LYS A 239 13.31 -11.74 -4.54
C LYS A 239 13.16 -10.23 -4.64
N TYR A 240 11.93 -9.76 -4.53
CA TYR A 240 11.56 -8.35 -4.59
C TYR A 240 12.25 -7.52 -3.49
N GLY A 241 12.64 -6.31 -3.84
CA GLY A 241 13.34 -5.40 -2.91
C GLY A 241 14.86 -5.54 -2.90
N ASN A 242 15.44 -6.27 -3.84
CA ASN A 242 16.88 -6.49 -3.99
C ASN A 242 17.46 -5.90 -5.29
N ASP A 243 16.76 -4.95 -5.94
CA ASP A 243 17.18 -4.29 -7.18
C ASP A 243 17.44 -5.30 -8.33
N ASP A 244 16.49 -6.21 -8.53
CA ASP A 244 16.53 -7.24 -9.59
C ASP A 244 15.36 -7.00 -10.55
N ASP A 245 15.68 -6.53 -11.77
CA ASP A 245 14.71 -6.19 -12.82
C ASP A 245 13.75 -7.33 -13.16
N ARG A 246 14.14 -8.59 -12.96
CA ARG A 246 13.31 -9.75 -13.25
C ARG A 246 12.07 -9.81 -12.38
N VAL A 247 12.20 -9.54 -11.07
CA VAL A 247 11.09 -9.54 -10.13
C VAL A 247 10.43 -8.16 -10.04
N ASP A 248 11.18 -7.08 -10.20
CA ASP A 248 10.65 -5.71 -10.17
C ASP A 248 9.70 -5.46 -11.35
N SER A 249 10.01 -6.04 -12.54
CA SER A 249 9.09 -6.01 -13.68
C SER A 249 7.78 -6.78 -13.41
N LEU A 250 7.81 -7.88 -12.67
CA LEU A 250 6.60 -8.61 -12.26
C LEU A 250 5.76 -7.77 -11.30
N ALA A 251 6.38 -7.11 -10.32
CA ALA A 251 5.68 -6.20 -9.41
C ALA A 251 5.01 -5.05 -10.18
N SER A 252 5.73 -4.41 -11.10
CA SER A 252 5.20 -3.34 -11.95
C SER A 252 4.05 -3.81 -12.84
N MET A 253 4.14 -5.02 -13.38
CA MET A 253 3.08 -5.64 -14.18
C MET A 253 1.80 -5.85 -13.34
N VAL A 254 1.92 -6.39 -12.15
CA VAL A 254 0.79 -6.61 -11.22
C VAL A 254 0.10 -5.29 -10.88
N VAL A 255 0.88 -4.26 -10.49
CA VAL A 255 0.33 -2.93 -10.16
C VAL A 255 -0.40 -2.33 -11.36
N SER A 256 0.24 -2.30 -12.52
CA SER A 256 -0.33 -1.71 -13.74
C SER A 256 -1.60 -2.43 -14.17
N THR A 257 -1.62 -3.76 -14.11
CA THR A 257 -2.78 -4.57 -14.47
C THR A 257 -3.96 -4.28 -13.53
N PHE A 258 -3.74 -4.35 -12.21
CA PHE A 258 -4.80 -4.11 -11.24
C PHE A 258 -5.33 -2.67 -11.30
N MET A 259 -4.45 -1.68 -11.39
CA MET A 259 -4.85 -0.28 -11.50
C MET A 259 -5.66 0.02 -12.76
N ASN A 260 -5.32 -0.62 -13.89
CA ASN A 260 -6.11 -0.50 -15.12
C ASN A 260 -7.52 -1.10 -14.95
N LYS A 261 -7.67 -2.20 -14.21
CA LYS A 261 -8.96 -2.81 -13.89
C LYS A 261 -9.81 -1.92 -12.96
N VAL A 262 -9.19 -1.30 -11.97
CA VAL A 262 -9.87 -0.36 -11.05
C VAL A 262 -10.35 0.91 -11.77
N ARG A 263 -9.68 1.32 -12.86
CA ARG A 263 -10.04 2.52 -13.64
C ARG A 263 -11.16 2.32 -14.66
N LYS A 264 -11.53 1.09 -14.99
CA LYS A 264 -12.65 0.76 -15.88
C LYS A 264 -13.99 1.15 -15.24
#